data_23a819621652982181e2443edf4c74a3
#
_entry.id   23a819621652982181e2443edf4c74a3
#
_cell.length_a   1.000
_cell.length_b   1.000
_cell.length_c   1.000
_cell.angle_alpha   90.00
_cell.angle_beta   90.00
_cell.angle_gamma   90.00
#
_symmetry.space_group_name_H-M   'P 1'
#
loop_
_entity.id
_entity.type
_entity.pdbx_description
1 polymer ?
#
loop_
_entity_poly.entity_id
_entity_poly.type
_entity_poly.pdbx_seq_one_letter_code
_entity_poly.pdbx_strand_id
1 'polypeptide(L)'
;MGWHELRNLGWSAGILVVIGSLAIGLPAVNAALPVARPVPVDQPFPLGNGVTVVPPPGARLDVTTSVPGRTLLVLGGVRYLLVVEPFDGTLDEATGQLRQKITANRGYQVTGPEATTATRQGVVGRLGGYTSPGRDGRYAVFLARGLAVQVTIAGADLELRPALPTLTTSVSSLEFPP
;
A
#
# COMPACT_ATOMS: atom_id res chain seq x y z
N MET A 1 10.72 10.22 -60.89
CA MET A 1 10.24 10.04 -59.51
C MET A 1 8.95 9.25 -59.59
N GLY A 2 9.01 7.99 -59.16
CA GLY A 2 7.93 7.02 -59.40
C GLY A 2 6.81 7.11 -58.39
N TRP A 3 5.60 6.92 -58.83
CA TRP A 3 4.37 6.86 -57.99
C TRP A 3 4.47 5.85 -56.82
N HIS A 4 5.38 4.88 -56.87
CA HIS A 4 5.64 3.90 -55.81
C HIS A 4 6.40 4.50 -54.63
N GLU A 5 7.25 5.49 -54.82
CA GLU A 5 8.02 6.15 -53.75
C GLU A 5 7.10 7.04 -52.89
N LEU A 6 6.17 7.77 -53.52
CA LEU A 6 5.20 8.60 -52.79
C LEU A 6 4.24 7.78 -51.97
N ARG A 7 3.85 6.58 -52.40
CA ARG A 7 2.94 5.69 -51.66
C ARG A 7 3.65 5.08 -50.44
N ASN A 8 4.94 4.72 -50.56
CA ASN A 8 5.72 4.21 -49.43
C ASN A 8 6.01 5.33 -48.40
N LEU A 9 6.20 6.57 -48.84
CA LEU A 9 6.40 7.71 -47.95
C LEU A 9 5.14 7.99 -47.11
N GLY A 10 3.94 7.86 -47.70
CA GLY A 10 2.69 8.00 -46.98
C GLY A 10 2.50 6.95 -45.87
N TRP A 11 2.83 5.69 -46.14
CA TRP A 11 2.75 4.61 -45.14
C TRP A 11 3.80 4.78 -44.04
N SER A 12 5.02 5.17 -44.36
CA SER A 12 6.10 5.43 -43.39
C SER A 12 5.77 6.64 -42.49
N ALA A 13 5.20 7.70 -43.04
CA ALA A 13 4.73 8.86 -42.31
C ALA A 13 3.57 8.51 -41.35
N GLY A 14 2.61 7.70 -41.80
CA GLY A 14 1.51 7.21 -40.98
C GLY A 14 1.99 6.40 -39.79
N ILE A 15 2.94 5.49 -39.96
CA ILE A 15 3.54 4.69 -38.87
C ILE A 15 4.28 5.58 -37.88
N LEU A 16 5.03 6.55 -38.34
CA LEU A 16 5.77 7.49 -37.50
C LEU A 16 4.83 8.38 -36.66
N VAL A 17 3.70 8.80 -37.22
CA VAL A 17 2.67 9.57 -36.49
C VAL A 17 2.03 8.70 -35.39
N VAL A 18 1.72 7.45 -35.67
CA VAL A 18 1.15 6.52 -34.67
C VAL A 18 2.17 6.22 -33.56
N ILE A 19 3.41 5.91 -33.91
CA ILE A 19 4.48 5.67 -32.92
C ILE A 19 4.75 6.94 -32.11
N GLY A 20 4.82 8.11 -32.75
CA GLY A 20 5.02 9.39 -32.09
C GLY A 20 3.89 9.75 -31.14
N SER A 21 2.62 9.52 -31.54
CA SER A 21 1.47 9.76 -30.66
C SER A 21 1.41 8.77 -29.49
N LEU A 22 1.82 7.52 -29.67
CA LEU A 22 1.95 6.56 -28.57
C LEU A 22 3.12 6.91 -27.63
N ALA A 23 4.27 7.29 -28.19
CA ALA A 23 5.47 7.61 -27.41
C ALA A 23 5.31 8.89 -26.56
N ILE A 24 4.55 9.88 -27.04
CA ILE A 24 4.32 11.15 -26.34
C ILE A 24 2.98 11.13 -25.60
N GLY A 25 1.95 10.56 -26.19
CA GLY A 25 0.59 10.53 -25.64
C GLY A 25 0.47 9.63 -24.42
N LEU A 26 1.03 8.42 -24.43
CA LEU A 26 0.95 7.50 -23.30
C LEU A 26 1.65 8.05 -22.03
N PRO A 27 2.88 8.58 -22.09
CA PRO A 27 3.49 9.23 -20.93
C PRO A 27 2.70 10.44 -20.43
N ALA A 28 2.15 11.26 -21.33
CA ALA A 28 1.35 12.42 -20.97
C ALA A 28 0.01 12.01 -20.29
N VAL A 29 -0.67 10.99 -20.80
CA VAL A 29 -1.88 10.42 -20.17
C VAL A 29 -1.53 9.79 -18.82
N ASN A 30 -0.45 9.03 -18.74
CA ASN A 30 0.00 8.42 -17.49
C ASN A 30 0.40 9.47 -16.44
N ALA A 31 1.01 10.59 -16.85
CA ALA A 31 1.32 11.71 -15.97
C ALA A 31 0.08 12.50 -15.53
N ALA A 32 -0.98 12.52 -16.34
CA ALA A 32 -2.24 13.18 -16.03
C ALA A 32 -3.18 12.32 -15.15
N LEU A 33 -2.97 10.99 -15.12
CA LEU A 33 -3.73 10.11 -14.23
C LEU A 33 -3.21 10.25 -12.80
N PRO A 34 -4.05 10.63 -11.83
CA PRO A 34 -3.60 10.73 -10.45
C PRO A 34 -3.28 9.35 -9.90
N VAL A 35 -1.98 9.05 -9.76
CA VAL A 35 -1.46 7.82 -9.14
C VAL A 35 -1.94 7.70 -7.68
N ALA A 36 -2.27 8.84 -7.05
CA ALA A 36 -2.71 8.89 -5.68
C ALA A 36 -3.96 9.78 -5.54
N ARG A 37 -5.02 9.24 -4.93
CA ARG A 37 -6.27 9.97 -4.63
C ARG A 37 -6.32 10.36 -3.16
N PRO A 38 -6.83 11.55 -2.81
CA PRO A 38 -7.10 11.87 -1.42
C PRO A 38 -8.14 10.90 -0.86
N VAL A 39 -7.96 10.51 0.39
CA VAL A 39 -8.95 9.70 1.13
C VAL A 39 -9.77 10.60 2.05
N PRO A 40 -11.02 10.23 2.39
CA PRO A 40 -11.82 10.97 3.35
C PRO A 40 -11.08 11.12 4.68
N VAL A 41 -11.15 12.30 5.28
CA VAL A 41 -10.59 12.58 6.61
C VAL A 41 -11.63 12.22 7.65
N ASP A 42 -11.20 11.59 8.75
CA ASP A 42 -12.03 11.25 9.92
C ASP A 42 -13.27 10.38 9.60
N GLN A 43 -13.22 9.64 8.50
CA GLN A 43 -14.28 8.71 8.10
C GLN A 43 -13.73 7.29 7.93
N PRO A 44 -14.51 6.25 8.29
CA PRO A 44 -14.12 4.88 8.02
C PRO A 44 -13.94 4.63 6.52
N PHE A 45 -12.78 4.11 6.16
CA PHE A 45 -12.41 3.72 4.79
C PHE A 45 -12.46 2.19 4.68
N PRO A 46 -13.18 1.62 3.71
CA PRO A 46 -13.30 0.17 3.56
C PRO A 46 -12.00 -0.45 3.03
N LEU A 47 -11.53 -1.49 3.71
CA LEU A 47 -10.35 -2.27 3.31
C LEU A 47 -10.71 -3.55 2.56
N GLY A 48 -11.94 -4.02 2.67
CA GLY A 48 -12.46 -5.28 2.16
C GLY A 48 -12.94 -6.20 3.29
N ASN A 49 -13.74 -7.20 2.93
CA ASN A 49 -14.31 -8.18 3.88
C ASN A 49 -15.03 -7.55 5.10
N GLY A 50 -15.60 -6.36 4.95
CA GLY A 50 -16.27 -5.63 6.02
C GLY A 50 -15.34 -4.94 7.03
N VAL A 51 -14.02 -5.04 6.85
CA VAL A 51 -13.05 -4.34 7.68
C VAL A 51 -12.92 -2.90 7.22
N THR A 52 -12.84 -1.98 8.19
CA THR A 52 -12.63 -0.55 7.94
C THR A 52 -11.47 0.00 8.78
N VAL A 53 -10.95 1.14 8.35
CA VAL A 53 -9.94 1.92 9.08
C VAL A 53 -10.21 3.42 8.88
N VAL A 54 -9.91 4.25 9.85
CA VAL A 54 -9.87 5.71 9.65
C VAL A 54 -8.48 6.08 9.16
N PRO A 55 -8.33 6.54 7.91
CA PRO A 55 -7.03 6.90 7.36
C PRO A 55 -6.39 8.08 8.12
N PRO A 56 -5.06 8.15 8.21
CA PRO A 56 -4.40 9.30 8.81
C PRO A 56 -4.66 10.56 7.97
N PRO A 57 -4.83 11.74 8.60
CA PRO A 57 -5.02 13.00 7.87
C PRO A 57 -3.89 13.25 6.87
N GLY A 58 -4.25 13.66 5.66
CA GLY A 58 -3.28 13.89 4.57
C GLY A 58 -2.82 12.63 3.83
N ALA A 59 -3.31 11.46 4.21
CA ALA A 59 -3.04 10.23 3.47
C ALA A 59 -3.68 10.27 2.08
N ARG A 60 -3.01 9.61 1.14
CA ARG A 60 -3.47 9.44 -0.25
C ARG A 60 -3.49 7.96 -0.60
N LEU A 61 -4.55 7.52 -1.24
CA LEU A 61 -4.67 6.15 -1.76
C LEU A 61 -3.82 5.99 -3.02
N ASP A 62 -2.87 5.05 -3.00
CA ASP A 62 -2.19 4.61 -4.21
C ASP A 62 -3.12 3.68 -4.99
N VAL A 63 -3.70 4.19 -6.07
CA VAL A 63 -4.70 3.44 -6.87
C VAL A 63 -4.07 2.38 -7.77
N THR A 64 -2.76 2.41 -7.97
CA THR A 64 -2.06 1.44 -8.81
C THR A 64 -1.73 0.16 -8.06
N THR A 65 -1.53 0.27 -6.76
CA THR A 65 -1.16 -0.86 -5.88
C THR A 65 -2.35 -1.39 -5.09
N SER A 66 -3.40 -0.57 -4.91
CA SER A 66 -4.57 -0.94 -4.11
C SER A 66 -5.58 -1.74 -4.92
N VAL A 67 -6.04 -2.85 -4.32
CA VAL A 67 -7.11 -3.72 -4.80
C VAL A 67 -7.97 -4.15 -3.62
N PRO A 68 -9.19 -4.69 -3.80
CA PRO A 68 -9.99 -5.21 -2.69
C PRO A 68 -9.17 -6.15 -1.80
N GLY A 69 -9.17 -5.91 -0.49
CA GLY A 69 -8.36 -6.66 0.48
C GLY A 69 -6.89 -6.21 0.59
N ARG A 70 -6.42 -5.28 -0.25
CA ARG A 70 -5.06 -4.74 -0.18
C ARG A 70 -5.06 -3.25 -0.48
N THR A 71 -4.83 -2.44 0.53
CA THR A 71 -4.86 -0.98 0.44
C THR A 71 -3.49 -0.40 0.77
N LEU A 72 -2.93 0.39 -0.14
CA LEU A 72 -1.72 1.17 0.09
C LEU A 72 -2.09 2.65 0.23
N LEU A 73 -1.84 3.19 1.41
CA LEU A 73 -1.91 4.61 1.68
C LEU A 73 -0.49 5.20 1.72
N VAL A 74 -0.35 6.42 1.25
CA VAL A 74 0.91 7.17 1.28
C VAL A 74 0.68 8.46 2.07
N LEU A 75 1.52 8.69 3.07
CA LEU A 75 1.52 9.89 3.90
C LEU A 75 2.92 10.51 3.87
N GLY A 76 3.11 11.58 3.08
CA GLY A 76 4.45 12.07 2.80
C GLY A 76 5.29 10.98 2.12
N GLY A 77 6.49 10.70 2.62
CA GLY A 77 7.35 9.60 2.16
C GLY A 77 7.06 8.25 2.81
N VAL A 78 6.06 8.16 3.71
CA VAL A 78 5.72 6.94 4.46
C VAL A 78 4.68 6.12 3.68
N ARG A 79 4.95 4.84 3.52
CA ARG A 79 4.04 3.85 2.93
C ARG A 79 3.31 3.12 4.06
N TYR A 80 2.00 3.08 4.00
CA TYR A 80 1.11 2.42 4.95
C TYR A 80 0.27 1.40 4.19
N LEU A 81 0.69 0.14 4.23
CA LEU A 81 0.02 -0.97 3.55
C LEU A 81 -0.83 -1.76 4.55
N LEU A 82 -2.09 -1.98 4.19
CA LEU A 82 -3.03 -2.82 4.92
C LEU A 82 -3.49 -3.96 4.00
N VAL A 83 -3.41 -5.17 4.50
CA VAL A 83 -3.87 -6.38 3.81
C VAL A 83 -4.87 -7.10 4.69
N VAL A 84 -6.06 -7.37 4.14
CA VAL A 84 -7.14 -8.13 4.80
C VAL A 84 -7.31 -9.43 4.06
N GLU A 85 -7.10 -10.53 4.74
CA GLU A 85 -7.23 -11.88 4.15
C GLU A 85 -7.96 -12.81 5.12
N PRO A 86 -8.75 -13.78 4.62
CA PRO A 86 -9.25 -14.88 5.43
C PRO A 86 -8.09 -15.65 6.05
N PHE A 87 -8.23 -16.02 7.33
CA PHE A 87 -7.18 -16.73 8.03
C PHE A 87 -7.76 -17.67 9.11
N ASP A 88 -7.49 -18.95 8.94
CA ASP A 88 -7.88 -20.02 9.85
C ASP A 88 -6.67 -20.46 10.68
N GLY A 89 -6.35 -19.72 11.74
CA GLY A 89 -5.20 -20.02 12.59
C GLY A 89 -5.15 -19.08 13.78
N THR A 90 -4.04 -19.10 14.47
CA THR A 90 -3.79 -18.25 15.65
C THR A 90 -3.15 -16.91 15.25
N LEU A 91 -3.24 -15.94 16.15
CA LEU A 91 -2.57 -14.64 15.97
C LEU A 91 -1.06 -14.79 15.82
N ASP A 92 -0.45 -15.73 16.55
CA ASP A 92 0.98 -15.97 16.49
C ASP A 92 1.40 -16.60 15.15
N GLU A 93 0.57 -17.48 14.56
CA GLU A 93 0.81 -18.02 13.22
C GLU A 93 0.68 -16.93 12.14
N ALA A 94 -0.37 -16.09 12.21
CA ALA A 94 -0.54 -14.97 11.28
C ALA A 94 0.63 -13.98 11.36
N THR A 95 1.12 -13.71 12.58
CA THR A 95 2.28 -12.85 12.83
C THR A 95 3.57 -13.49 12.29
N GLY A 96 3.75 -14.77 12.51
CA GLY A 96 4.88 -15.55 11.98
C GLY A 96 4.93 -15.52 10.44
N GLN A 97 3.78 -15.67 9.77
CA GLN A 97 3.69 -15.55 8.32
C GLN A 97 4.06 -14.16 7.80
N LEU A 98 3.59 -13.08 8.46
CA LEU A 98 3.96 -11.72 8.06
C LEU A 98 5.47 -11.50 8.24
N ARG A 99 6.06 -11.95 9.34
CA ARG A 99 7.51 -11.88 9.56
C ARG A 99 8.29 -12.60 8.46
N GLN A 100 7.86 -13.80 8.08
CA GLN A 100 8.46 -14.54 6.98
C GLN A 100 8.35 -13.78 5.65
N LYS A 101 7.18 -13.20 5.34
CA LYS A 101 6.98 -12.35 4.14
C LYS A 101 7.94 -11.14 4.15
N ILE A 102 8.16 -10.51 5.31
CA ILE A 102 9.09 -9.38 5.47
C ILE A 102 10.52 -9.85 5.22
N THR A 103 10.98 -10.89 5.93
CA THR A 103 12.38 -11.36 5.89
C THR A 103 12.74 -12.11 4.62
N ALA A 104 11.76 -12.57 3.83
CA ALA A 104 12.01 -13.14 2.50
C ALA A 104 12.58 -12.10 1.51
N ASN A 105 12.42 -10.81 1.78
CA ASN A 105 12.99 -9.76 0.95
C ASN A 105 14.45 -9.51 1.36
N ARG A 106 15.33 -9.43 0.37
CA ARG A 106 16.77 -9.24 0.62
C ARG A 106 17.05 -7.93 1.36
N GLY A 107 17.76 -8.01 2.48
CA GLY A 107 18.12 -6.85 3.29
C GLY A 107 17.05 -6.42 4.30
N TYR A 108 15.93 -7.15 4.39
CA TYR A 108 14.90 -6.88 5.39
C TYR A 108 15.15 -7.73 6.65
N GLN A 109 15.06 -7.11 7.82
CA GLN A 109 15.26 -7.77 9.10
C GLN A 109 14.23 -7.30 10.13
N VAL A 110 13.62 -8.24 10.83
CA VAL A 110 12.77 -7.93 11.99
C VAL A 110 13.64 -7.50 13.15
N THR A 111 13.24 -6.44 13.85
CA THR A 111 14.03 -5.81 14.92
C THR A 111 13.25 -5.77 16.23
N GLY A 112 13.93 -6.14 17.30
CA GLY A 112 13.37 -6.09 18.66
C GLY A 112 12.29 -7.12 18.95
N PRO A 113 11.81 -7.15 20.20
CA PRO A 113 10.69 -7.99 20.61
C PRO A 113 9.35 -7.44 20.10
N GLU A 114 8.40 -8.34 19.90
CA GLU A 114 7.02 -7.96 19.63
C GLU A 114 6.31 -7.46 20.89
N ALA A 115 5.45 -6.45 20.71
CA ALA A 115 4.59 -5.95 21.77
C ALA A 115 3.12 -6.33 21.46
N THR A 116 2.33 -6.45 22.50
CA THR A 116 0.86 -6.55 22.37
C THR A 116 0.28 -5.18 22.11
N THR A 117 -0.67 -5.10 21.19
CA THR A 117 -1.46 -3.89 20.89
C THR A 117 -2.94 -4.27 20.80
N ALA A 118 -3.82 -3.27 20.75
CA ALA A 118 -5.24 -3.51 20.55
C ALA A 118 -5.88 -2.39 19.73
N THR A 119 -6.94 -2.73 19.01
CA THR A 119 -7.81 -1.74 18.36
C THR A 119 -8.74 -1.09 19.38
N ARG A 120 -9.41 0.01 19.00
CA ARG A 120 -10.47 0.63 19.84
C ARG A 120 -11.65 -0.31 20.11
N GLN A 121 -11.88 -1.26 19.19
CA GLN A 121 -12.89 -2.32 19.32
C GLN A 121 -12.47 -3.44 20.30
N GLY A 122 -11.23 -3.38 20.83
CA GLY A 122 -10.69 -4.37 21.77
C GLY A 122 -10.07 -5.60 21.09
N VAL A 123 -9.91 -5.61 19.77
CA VAL A 123 -9.24 -6.72 19.08
C VAL A 123 -7.74 -6.65 19.37
N VAL A 124 -7.24 -7.71 20.00
CA VAL A 124 -5.81 -7.83 20.35
C VAL A 124 -4.99 -8.15 19.12
N GLY A 125 -3.82 -7.54 19.01
CA GLY A 125 -2.86 -7.74 17.94
C GLY A 125 -1.41 -7.81 18.42
N ARG A 126 -0.52 -8.12 17.50
CA ARG A 126 0.95 -8.09 17.68
C ARG A 126 1.53 -6.92 16.89
N LEU A 127 2.48 -6.22 17.49
CA LEU A 127 3.19 -5.09 16.89
C LEU A 127 4.69 -5.36 16.97
N GLY A 128 5.41 -5.16 15.87
CA GLY A 128 6.86 -5.30 15.82
C GLY A 128 7.53 -4.26 14.92
N GLY A 129 8.85 -4.27 14.94
CA GLY A 129 9.69 -3.43 14.10
C GLY A 129 10.41 -4.23 13.02
N TYR A 130 10.79 -3.58 11.94
CA TYR A 130 11.71 -4.13 10.96
C TYR A 130 12.54 -3.02 10.31
N THR A 131 13.66 -3.39 9.74
CA THR A 131 14.50 -2.51 8.92
C THR A 131 14.60 -3.05 7.50
N SER A 132 14.80 -2.16 6.56
CA SER A 132 15.08 -2.45 5.16
C SER A 132 16.14 -1.47 4.65
N PRO A 133 16.75 -1.69 3.48
CA PRO A 133 17.77 -0.78 2.96
C PRO A 133 17.27 0.68 2.90
N GLY A 134 17.86 1.53 3.75
CA GLY A 134 17.54 2.96 3.84
C GLY A 134 16.17 3.33 4.45
N ARG A 135 15.48 2.37 5.09
CA ARG A 135 14.14 2.61 5.68
C ARG A 135 13.94 1.81 6.94
N ASP A 136 13.27 2.43 7.89
CA ASP A 136 12.72 1.76 9.05
C ASP A 136 11.24 1.44 8.84
N GLY A 137 10.75 0.42 9.54
CA GLY A 137 9.37 0.00 9.44
C GLY A 137 8.78 -0.50 10.73
N ARG A 138 7.46 -0.54 10.74
CA ARG A 138 6.63 -1.18 11.77
C ARG A 138 5.67 -2.14 11.08
N TYR A 139 5.37 -3.24 11.74
CA TYR A 139 4.28 -4.12 11.33
C TYR A 139 3.35 -4.38 12.48
N ALA A 140 2.09 -4.64 12.17
CA ALA A 140 1.13 -5.13 13.14
C ALA A 140 0.23 -6.18 12.48
N VAL A 141 -0.26 -7.11 13.29
CA VAL A 141 -1.21 -8.14 12.87
C VAL A 141 -2.36 -8.16 13.86
N PHE A 142 -3.57 -8.16 13.36
CA PHE A 142 -4.79 -8.34 14.14
C PHE A 142 -5.57 -9.52 13.57
N LEU A 143 -6.16 -10.32 14.44
CA LEU A 143 -6.95 -11.48 14.02
C LEU A 143 -8.29 -11.45 14.75
N ALA A 144 -9.37 -11.42 13.99
CA ALA A 144 -10.72 -11.51 14.51
C ALA A 144 -11.65 -12.10 13.45
N ARG A 145 -12.60 -12.93 13.87
CA ARG A 145 -13.69 -13.44 13.02
C ARG A 145 -13.21 -14.15 11.74
N GLY A 146 -12.10 -14.90 11.81
CA GLY A 146 -11.54 -15.59 10.66
C GLY A 146 -10.89 -14.66 9.64
N LEU A 147 -10.60 -13.40 10.01
CA LEU A 147 -9.92 -12.41 9.18
C LEU A 147 -8.63 -11.97 9.85
N ALA A 148 -7.52 -12.04 9.13
CA ALA A 148 -6.27 -11.40 9.51
C ALA A 148 -6.13 -10.05 8.82
N VAL A 149 -5.81 -9.02 9.59
CA VAL A 149 -5.40 -7.72 9.08
C VAL A 149 -3.91 -7.55 9.32
N GLN A 150 -3.14 -7.55 8.25
CA GLN A 150 -1.70 -7.34 8.26
C GLN A 150 -1.41 -5.89 7.89
N VAL A 151 -0.69 -5.21 8.75
CA VAL A 151 -0.29 -3.80 8.60
C VAL A 151 1.21 -3.73 8.45
N THR A 152 1.70 -3.01 7.44
CA THR A 152 3.12 -2.65 7.33
C THR A 152 3.27 -1.16 7.05
N ILE A 153 4.14 -0.51 7.79
CA ILE A 153 4.46 0.90 7.69
C ILE A 153 5.95 1.00 7.40
N ALA A 154 6.36 1.75 6.39
CA ALA A 154 7.76 1.94 6.02
C ALA A 154 8.02 3.37 5.54
N GLY A 155 9.13 3.93 5.97
CA GLY A 155 9.58 5.26 5.54
C GLY A 155 11.02 5.52 5.94
N ALA A 156 11.63 6.56 5.40
CA ALA A 156 12.88 7.06 5.94
C ALA A 156 12.66 7.57 7.38
N ASP A 157 13.67 7.47 8.24
CA ASP A 157 13.53 7.77 9.67
C ASP A 157 12.99 9.20 9.93
N LEU A 158 13.45 10.18 9.16
CA LEU A 158 13.00 11.57 9.26
C LEU A 158 11.51 11.77 8.93
N GLU A 159 10.94 10.90 8.10
CA GLU A 159 9.53 10.97 7.69
C GLU A 159 8.67 10.06 8.58
N LEU A 160 9.20 8.90 8.95
CA LEU A 160 8.47 7.90 9.72
C LEU A 160 8.22 8.35 11.16
N ARG A 161 9.25 8.85 11.86
CA ARG A 161 9.11 9.23 13.28
C ARG A 161 7.99 10.22 13.55
N PRO A 162 7.88 11.36 12.84
CA PRO A 162 6.79 12.30 13.08
C PRO A 162 5.42 11.76 12.67
N ALA A 163 5.35 10.80 11.75
CA ALA A 163 4.10 10.20 11.29
C ALA A 163 3.59 9.09 12.23
N LEU A 164 4.45 8.46 13.03
CA LEU A 164 4.09 7.30 13.88
C LEU A 164 2.87 7.55 14.79
N PRO A 165 2.72 8.67 15.52
CA PRO A 165 1.55 8.87 16.38
C PRO A 165 0.24 8.82 15.61
N THR A 166 0.18 9.51 14.47
CA THR A 166 -1.00 9.56 13.61
C THR A 166 -1.30 8.20 12.95
N LEU A 167 -0.25 7.49 12.52
CA LEU A 167 -0.37 6.14 11.97
C LEU A 167 -0.83 5.14 13.04
N THR A 168 -0.33 5.23 14.27
CA THR A 168 -0.76 4.39 15.40
C THR A 168 -2.24 4.64 15.72
N THR A 169 -2.69 5.90 15.70
CA THR A 169 -4.10 6.26 15.87
C THR A 169 -4.96 5.62 14.77
N SER A 170 -4.50 5.67 13.52
CA SER A 170 -5.17 5.02 12.39
C SER A 170 -5.22 3.49 12.57
N VAL A 171 -4.12 2.85 12.91
CA VAL A 171 -4.09 1.40 13.17
C VAL A 171 -5.06 1.00 14.30
N SER A 172 -5.12 1.79 15.38
CA SER A 172 -6.05 1.53 16.49
C SER A 172 -7.53 1.70 16.11
N SER A 173 -7.82 2.42 15.01
CA SER A 173 -9.17 2.61 14.48
C SER A 173 -9.68 1.47 13.60
N LEU A 174 -8.88 0.40 13.43
CA LEU A 174 -9.34 -0.79 12.70
C LEU A 174 -10.59 -1.37 13.35
N GLU A 175 -11.61 -1.58 12.52
CA GLU A 175 -12.88 -2.20 12.93
C GLU A 175 -13.14 -3.43 12.06
N PHE A 176 -13.52 -4.51 12.72
CA PHE A 176 -13.91 -5.76 12.10
C PHE A 176 -15.43 -5.83 11.98
N PRO A 177 -15.95 -6.56 10.99
CA PRO A 177 -17.40 -6.72 10.85
C PRO A 177 -18.02 -7.32 12.14
N PRO A 178 -19.32 -7.09 12.42
CA PRO A 178 -20.02 -7.60 13.61
C PRO A 178 -20.15 -9.12 13.62
#